data_593a8bc07a6c0900ef5452c7a07b7f50
#
_entry.id   593a8bc07a6c0900ef5452c7a07b7f50
#
_cell.length_a   1.000
_cell.length_b   1.000
_cell.length_c   1.000
_cell.angle_alpha   90.00
_cell.angle_beta   90.00
_cell.angle_gamma   90.00
#
_symmetry.space_group_name_H-M   'P 1'
#
loop_
_entity.id
_entity.type
_entity.pdbx_description
1 polymer ?
#
loop_
_entity_poly.entity_id
_entity_poly.type
_entity_poly.pdbx_seq_one_letter_code
_entity_poly.pdbx_strand_id
1 'polypeptide(L)'
;MASVNLEIDLGGLVMKNPVTVASGTFGYGEDYDKYFDISKLGALTTKSLTLKPRAGNKPPRLVETPAGMLNAIGLHNVGLDEYLAKKLPFLREKGVPIIANIYGYSPEEYAELASRLEKAGAADAIEANLSCPNVHDARIARGAAFVAQDADKVAEYTRVIRSATRLPLFVKLTPNVMNICEPALAAEEAGADAVSLINTLLGMAIDPETRRPRLANIVGGLSGPAIRPVALKMVWDAARVLKVPVIGMGGICEAADAIQFFLAGATAVAVGSMSFRQPDAAARVIDGIEAYMKRHNVENVAALVKTMRV
;
A
#
# COMPACT_ATOMS: atom_id res chain seq x y z
N MET A 1 -27.23 6.90 -20.61
CA MET A 1 -26.74 6.08 -19.47
C MET A 1 -26.43 7.04 -18.35
N ALA A 2 -26.86 6.74 -17.11
CA ALA A 2 -26.53 7.60 -15.97
C ALA A 2 -25.01 7.67 -15.79
N SER A 3 -24.48 8.87 -15.52
CA SER A 3 -23.07 9.03 -15.13
C SER A 3 -22.88 8.41 -13.75
N VAL A 4 -21.90 7.54 -13.58
CA VAL A 4 -21.54 6.98 -12.28
C VAL A 4 -20.50 7.86 -11.60
N ASN A 5 -20.60 8.01 -10.29
CA ASN A 5 -19.64 8.76 -9.49
C ASN A 5 -18.64 7.79 -8.84
N LEU A 6 -17.36 7.92 -9.21
CA LEU A 6 -16.25 7.15 -8.66
C LEU A 6 -15.49 7.90 -7.57
N GLU A 7 -15.81 9.16 -7.30
CA GLU A 7 -15.12 9.98 -6.32
C GLU A 7 -15.31 9.44 -4.89
N ILE A 8 -14.24 9.47 -4.12
CA ILE A 8 -14.21 9.10 -2.72
C ILE A 8 -13.44 10.12 -1.90
N ASP A 9 -13.78 10.23 -0.62
CA ASP A 9 -12.93 10.83 0.41
C ASP A 9 -12.23 9.72 1.19
N LEU A 10 -10.91 9.74 1.15
CA LEU A 10 -10.04 8.79 1.83
C LEU A 10 -9.39 9.46 3.05
N GLY A 11 -10.19 9.73 4.09
CA GLY A 11 -9.68 10.33 5.32
C GLY A 11 -9.08 11.73 5.10
N GLY A 12 -9.75 12.57 4.30
CA GLY A 12 -9.31 13.92 3.95
C GLY A 12 -8.55 14.03 2.62
N LEU A 13 -8.20 12.92 1.96
CA LEU A 13 -7.70 12.91 0.59
C LEU A 13 -8.85 12.62 -0.38
N VAL A 14 -9.31 13.64 -1.11
CA VAL A 14 -10.32 13.44 -2.16
C VAL A 14 -9.67 12.83 -3.40
N MET A 15 -10.18 11.68 -3.82
CA MET A 15 -9.71 10.94 -4.99
C MET A 15 -10.85 10.84 -6.03
N LYS A 16 -10.58 11.16 -7.29
CA LYS A 16 -11.57 11.10 -8.39
C LYS A 16 -12.06 9.69 -8.72
N ASN A 17 -11.38 8.67 -8.25
CA ASN A 17 -11.80 7.26 -8.28
C ASN A 17 -11.06 6.49 -7.17
N PRO A 18 -11.55 5.30 -6.76
CA PRO A 18 -11.05 4.60 -5.57
C PRO A 18 -9.78 3.77 -5.81
N VAL A 19 -9.04 3.99 -6.91
CA VAL A 19 -7.91 3.13 -7.28
C VAL A 19 -6.59 3.87 -7.13
N THR A 20 -5.70 3.31 -6.35
CA THR A 20 -4.29 3.67 -6.26
C THR A 20 -3.39 2.48 -6.62
N VAL A 21 -2.08 2.63 -6.48
CA VAL A 21 -1.09 1.56 -6.69
C VAL A 21 -0.39 1.26 -5.37
N ALA A 22 0.00 -0.01 -5.18
CA ALA A 22 0.70 -0.41 -3.96
C ALA A 22 2.16 0.08 -3.98
N SER A 23 2.60 0.63 -2.86
CA SER A 23 3.98 1.06 -2.66
C SER A 23 4.99 -0.03 -3.06
N GLY A 24 6.02 0.36 -3.78
CA GLY A 24 7.10 -0.52 -4.24
C GLY A 24 6.84 -1.27 -5.53
N THR A 25 5.62 -1.24 -6.10
CA THR A 25 5.29 -1.93 -7.35
C THR A 25 5.15 -0.99 -8.56
N PHE A 26 5.21 0.31 -8.32
CA PHE A 26 4.96 1.32 -9.36
C PHE A 26 6.05 2.42 -9.42
N GLY A 27 7.09 2.29 -8.61
CA GLY A 27 8.16 3.28 -8.54
C GLY A 27 7.65 4.68 -8.15
N TYR A 28 7.92 5.63 -9.01
CA TYR A 28 7.42 7.01 -8.94
C TYR A 28 6.57 7.37 -10.18
N GLY A 29 6.08 6.35 -10.91
CA GLY A 29 5.18 6.52 -12.04
C GLY A 29 5.85 6.64 -13.41
N GLU A 30 7.09 7.14 -13.50
CA GLU A 30 7.79 7.44 -14.76
C GLU A 30 7.86 6.24 -15.72
N ASP A 31 8.13 5.05 -15.19
CA ASP A 31 8.23 3.82 -15.98
C ASP A 31 6.86 3.34 -16.52
N TYR A 32 5.77 3.75 -15.88
CA TYR A 32 4.42 3.31 -16.21
C TYR A 32 3.65 4.29 -17.08
N ASP A 33 3.99 5.57 -17.05
CA ASP A 33 3.34 6.61 -17.84
C ASP A 33 3.39 6.37 -19.37
N LYS A 34 4.37 5.62 -19.83
CA LYS A 34 4.49 5.18 -21.22
C LYS A 34 3.47 4.12 -21.66
N TYR A 35 2.80 3.46 -20.71
CA TYR A 35 1.81 2.42 -20.99
C TYR A 35 0.38 2.94 -20.87
N PHE A 36 0.14 3.91 -19.99
CA PHE A 36 -1.11 4.60 -19.84
C PHE A 36 -0.87 5.93 -19.11
N ASP A 37 -1.76 6.88 -19.33
CA ASP A 37 -1.72 8.17 -18.62
C ASP A 37 -1.98 7.95 -17.11
N ILE A 38 -0.92 8.06 -16.30
CA ILE A 38 -1.01 7.83 -14.85
C ILE A 38 -1.88 8.87 -14.13
N SER A 39 -2.20 10.00 -14.79
CA SER A 39 -3.14 10.95 -14.24
C SER A 39 -4.56 10.35 -14.07
N LYS A 40 -4.90 9.25 -14.74
CA LYS A 40 -6.15 8.51 -14.55
C LYS A 40 -6.32 7.91 -13.16
N LEU A 41 -5.22 7.63 -12.45
CA LEU A 41 -5.28 7.10 -11.09
C LEU A 41 -6.02 8.06 -10.15
N GLY A 42 -6.71 7.51 -9.15
CA GLY A 42 -7.26 8.30 -8.06
C GLY A 42 -6.18 8.94 -7.22
N ALA A 43 -5.11 8.20 -6.95
CA ALA A 43 -3.87 8.67 -6.35
C ALA A 43 -2.70 7.75 -6.76
N LEU A 44 -1.46 8.23 -6.65
CA LEU A 44 -0.27 7.41 -6.82
C LEU A 44 0.44 7.25 -5.47
N THR A 45 0.52 6.01 -4.98
CA THR A 45 1.34 5.70 -3.80
C THR A 45 2.78 5.47 -4.24
N THR A 46 3.70 6.29 -3.74
CA THR A 46 5.12 6.22 -4.12
C THR A 46 5.79 4.97 -3.59
N LYS A 47 6.94 4.62 -4.18
CA LYS A 47 7.89 3.73 -3.54
C LYS A 47 8.29 4.30 -2.18
N SER A 48 8.46 3.42 -1.17
CA SER A 48 8.82 3.86 0.18
C SER A 48 10.05 4.77 0.16
N LEU A 49 9.92 5.93 0.78
CA LEU A 49 10.99 6.91 0.95
C LEU A 49 11.64 6.73 2.32
N THR A 50 12.96 6.89 2.35
CA THR A 50 13.75 7.00 3.58
C THR A 50 14.52 8.33 3.55
N LEU A 51 15.00 8.84 4.69
CA LEU A 51 15.77 10.08 4.73
C LEU A 51 16.99 10.01 3.80
N LYS A 52 17.70 8.89 3.83
CA LYS A 52 18.88 8.63 2.98
C LYS A 52 18.58 7.54 1.93
N PRO A 53 19.25 7.55 0.77
CA PRO A 53 19.05 6.51 -0.24
C PRO A 53 19.44 5.11 0.29
N ARG A 54 18.78 4.07 -0.24
CA ARG A 54 19.05 2.67 0.12
C ARG A 54 19.26 1.83 -1.13
N ALA A 55 20.33 1.03 -1.15
CA ALA A 55 20.61 0.09 -2.23
C ALA A 55 19.69 -1.14 -2.24
N GLY A 56 19.02 -1.41 -1.10
CA GLY A 56 18.23 -2.63 -0.91
C GLY A 56 19.09 -3.88 -0.69
N ASN A 57 18.44 -5.04 -0.73
CA ASN A 57 19.08 -6.33 -0.51
C ASN A 57 19.82 -6.83 -1.76
N LYS A 58 20.75 -7.78 -1.58
CA LYS A 58 21.47 -8.43 -2.67
C LYS A 58 20.52 -9.31 -3.53
N PRO A 59 20.74 -9.41 -4.85
CA PRO A 59 20.05 -10.39 -5.69
C PRO A 59 20.48 -11.84 -5.38
N PRO A 60 19.61 -12.83 -5.71
CA PRO A 60 18.25 -12.73 -6.21
C PRO A 60 17.29 -12.26 -5.12
N ARG A 61 16.48 -11.24 -5.43
CA ARG A 61 15.56 -10.62 -4.47
C ARG A 61 14.11 -10.57 -4.95
N LEU A 62 13.82 -11.27 -6.05
CA LEU A 62 12.50 -11.45 -6.62
C LEU A 62 12.42 -12.84 -7.26
N VAL A 63 11.35 -13.57 -6.96
CA VAL A 63 11.11 -14.93 -7.48
C VAL A 63 9.62 -15.13 -7.74
N GLU A 64 9.28 -15.63 -8.93
CA GLU A 64 7.91 -16.02 -9.25
C GLU A 64 7.51 -17.29 -8.51
N THR A 65 6.22 -17.35 -8.16
CA THR A 65 5.53 -18.52 -7.62
C THR A 65 4.32 -18.86 -8.50
N PRO A 66 3.70 -20.05 -8.38
CA PRO A 66 2.57 -20.44 -9.23
C PRO A 66 1.41 -19.43 -9.30
N ALA A 67 1.16 -18.70 -8.22
CA ALA A 67 0.05 -17.73 -8.13
C ALA A 67 0.47 -16.37 -7.57
N GLY A 68 1.70 -15.93 -7.87
CA GLY A 68 2.19 -14.63 -7.40
C GLY A 68 3.71 -14.56 -7.44
N MET A 69 4.30 -13.84 -6.49
CA MET A 69 5.75 -13.68 -6.39
C MET A 69 6.20 -13.49 -4.94
N LEU A 70 7.43 -13.89 -4.69
CA LEU A 70 8.17 -13.57 -3.46
C LEU A 70 9.14 -12.43 -3.73
N ASN A 71 9.17 -11.44 -2.86
CA ASN A 71 10.14 -10.37 -2.93
C ASN A 71 10.88 -10.15 -1.59
N ALA A 72 12.13 -9.76 -1.72
CA ALA A 72 12.99 -9.33 -0.62
C ALA A 72 13.80 -8.10 -1.07
N ILE A 73 13.13 -7.05 -1.54
CA ILE A 73 13.76 -5.86 -2.15
C ILE A 73 14.59 -5.07 -1.14
N GLY A 74 14.16 -5.01 0.14
CA GLY A 74 14.91 -4.30 1.19
C GLY A 74 14.83 -2.79 1.11
N LEU A 75 13.68 -2.24 0.73
CA LEU A 75 13.41 -0.80 0.67
C LEU A 75 14.37 -0.01 -0.25
N HIS A 76 14.82 -0.61 -1.37
CA HIS A 76 15.59 0.11 -2.36
C HIS A 76 14.87 1.39 -2.79
N ASN A 77 15.47 2.57 -2.57
CA ASN A 77 14.89 3.86 -2.91
C ASN A 77 15.97 4.94 -3.03
N VAL A 78 15.61 6.06 -3.62
CA VAL A 78 16.52 7.19 -3.92
C VAL A 78 16.78 8.10 -2.72
N GLY A 79 16.04 7.96 -1.62
CA GLY A 79 16.05 8.89 -0.50
C GLY A 79 15.22 10.16 -0.76
N LEU A 80 14.96 10.90 0.32
CA LEU A 80 14.06 12.06 0.27
C LEU A 80 14.60 13.18 -0.63
N ASP A 81 15.88 13.52 -0.54
CA ASP A 81 16.44 14.67 -1.27
C ASP A 81 16.39 14.45 -2.79
N GLU A 82 16.74 13.26 -3.27
CA GLU A 82 16.64 12.96 -4.70
C GLU A 82 15.18 12.83 -5.17
N TYR A 83 14.28 12.32 -4.32
CA TYR A 83 12.84 12.34 -4.61
C TYR A 83 12.35 13.76 -4.85
N LEU A 84 12.65 14.70 -3.95
CA LEU A 84 12.25 16.10 -4.06
C LEU A 84 12.83 16.75 -5.32
N ALA A 85 14.10 16.49 -5.63
CA ALA A 85 14.80 17.13 -6.74
C ALA A 85 14.44 16.56 -8.12
N LYS A 86 14.20 15.24 -8.22
CA LYS A 86 14.10 14.56 -9.54
C LYS A 86 12.76 13.87 -9.79
N LYS A 87 12.06 13.38 -8.76
CA LYS A 87 10.83 12.60 -8.95
C LYS A 87 9.56 13.42 -8.76
N LEU A 88 9.56 14.29 -7.78
CA LEU A 88 8.43 15.16 -7.49
C LEU A 88 8.01 16.06 -8.67
N PRO A 89 8.93 16.72 -9.42
CA PRO A 89 8.54 17.56 -10.55
C PRO A 89 7.67 16.82 -11.58
N PHE A 90 8.07 15.60 -11.95
CA PHE A 90 7.29 14.74 -12.85
C PHE A 90 5.90 14.43 -12.30
N LEU A 91 5.79 14.03 -11.03
CA LEU A 91 4.50 13.72 -10.42
C LEU A 91 3.58 14.94 -10.35
N ARG A 92 4.11 16.12 -10.04
CA ARG A 92 3.34 17.38 -10.03
C ARG A 92 2.91 17.81 -11.43
N GLU A 93 3.74 17.60 -12.45
CA GLU A 93 3.37 17.82 -13.86
C GLU A 93 2.18 16.93 -14.27
N LYS A 94 2.15 15.67 -13.81
CA LYS A 94 1.03 14.75 -14.10
C LYS A 94 -0.26 15.10 -13.36
N GLY A 95 -0.19 15.88 -12.29
CA GLY A 95 -1.37 16.31 -11.54
C GLY A 95 -2.11 15.17 -10.82
N VAL A 96 -1.45 14.02 -10.60
CA VAL A 96 -2.01 12.91 -9.84
C VAL A 96 -1.79 13.16 -8.34
N PRO A 97 -2.80 12.98 -7.48
CA PRO A 97 -2.61 13.07 -6.03
C PRO A 97 -1.55 12.09 -5.55
N ILE A 98 -0.65 12.55 -4.68
CA ILE A 98 0.53 11.78 -4.23
C ILE A 98 0.32 11.29 -2.80
N ILE A 99 0.28 9.98 -2.61
CA ILE A 99 0.41 9.34 -1.30
C ILE A 99 1.88 8.98 -1.11
N ALA A 100 2.62 9.76 -0.32
CA ALA A 100 4.02 9.47 -0.06
C ALA A 100 4.14 8.32 0.95
N ASN A 101 4.56 7.14 0.49
CA ASN A 101 4.87 6.05 1.40
C ASN A 101 6.23 6.30 2.03
N ILE A 102 6.30 6.24 3.37
CA ILE A 102 7.52 6.53 4.13
C ILE A 102 7.93 5.35 5.00
N TYR A 103 9.24 5.23 5.23
CA TYR A 103 9.83 4.28 6.16
C TYR A 103 10.98 4.95 6.94
N GLY A 104 10.97 4.80 8.26
CA GLY A 104 12.02 5.20 9.19
C GLY A 104 12.44 4.04 10.08
N TYR A 105 13.61 4.12 10.68
CA TYR A 105 14.10 3.14 11.66
C TYR A 105 13.62 3.43 13.09
N SER A 106 13.16 4.67 13.32
CA SER A 106 12.58 5.10 14.59
C SER A 106 11.37 5.98 14.35
N PRO A 107 10.50 6.19 15.35
CA PRO A 107 9.36 7.12 15.25
C PRO A 107 9.78 8.52 14.79
N GLU A 108 10.95 9.00 15.24
CA GLU A 108 11.48 10.33 14.91
C GLU A 108 11.86 10.45 13.43
N GLU A 109 12.44 9.40 12.83
CA GLU A 109 12.74 9.39 11.39
C GLU A 109 11.47 9.44 10.54
N TYR A 110 10.40 8.73 10.95
CA TYR A 110 9.10 8.86 10.30
C TYR A 110 8.53 10.27 10.42
N ALA A 111 8.60 10.86 11.63
CA ALA A 111 8.14 12.22 11.88
C ALA A 111 8.93 13.25 11.05
N GLU A 112 10.24 13.12 10.97
CA GLU A 112 11.09 13.97 10.14
C GLU A 112 10.70 13.87 8.65
N LEU A 113 10.52 12.65 8.13
CA LEU A 113 10.08 12.42 6.74
C LEU A 113 8.73 13.10 6.49
N ALA A 114 7.72 12.86 7.34
CA ALA A 114 6.39 13.44 7.20
C ALA A 114 6.43 14.97 7.20
N SER A 115 7.13 15.57 8.18
CA SER A 115 7.30 17.02 8.29
C SER A 115 8.01 17.63 7.09
N ARG A 116 9.08 17.00 6.58
CA ARG A 116 9.82 17.50 5.40
C ARG A 116 9.01 17.40 4.13
N LEU A 117 8.23 16.31 3.94
CA LEU A 117 7.34 16.15 2.79
C LEU A 117 6.23 17.20 2.79
N GLU A 118 5.60 17.45 3.94
CA GLU A 118 4.57 18.50 4.09
C GLU A 118 5.13 19.89 3.80
N LYS A 119 6.25 20.26 4.44
CA LYS A 119 6.88 21.57 4.24
C LYS A 119 7.29 21.83 2.78
N ALA A 120 7.67 20.78 2.06
CA ALA A 120 8.03 20.86 0.65
C ALA A 120 6.82 20.83 -0.29
N GLY A 121 5.59 20.65 0.20
CA GLY A 121 4.41 20.41 -0.62
C GLY A 121 4.57 19.17 -1.50
N ALA A 122 5.26 18.14 -1.01
CA ALA A 122 5.74 16.99 -1.78
C ALA A 122 4.83 15.77 -1.71
N ALA A 123 3.73 15.85 -0.97
CA ALA A 123 2.73 14.83 -0.82
C ALA A 123 1.36 15.46 -0.56
N ASP A 124 0.30 14.74 -0.88
CA ASP A 124 -1.09 15.10 -0.59
C ASP A 124 -1.63 14.22 0.58
N ALA A 125 -0.97 13.09 0.84
CA ALA A 125 -1.15 12.24 2.02
C ALA A 125 0.16 11.48 2.34
N ILE A 126 0.28 10.99 3.57
CA ILE A 126 1.40 10.14 4.03
C ILE A 126 0.90 8.72 4.26
N GLU A 127 1.57 7.71 3.71
CA GLU A 127 1.38 6.31 4.10
C GLU A 127 2.58 5.83 4.93
N ALA A 128 2.40 5.69 6.25
CA ALA A 128 3.43 5.17 7.15
C ALA A 128 3.53 3.64 7.02
N ASN A 129 4.63 3.15 6.44
CA ASN A 129 4.86 1.72 6.24
C ASN A 129 5.46 1.08 7.51
N LEU A 130 4.62 0.71 8.47
CA LEU A 130 5.05 0.03 9.70
C LEU A 130 5.26 -1.48 9.51
N SER A 131 5.05 -1.99 8.31
CA SER A 131 4.83 -3.40 8.00
C SER A 131 5.93 -4.06 7.15
N CYS A 132 7.09 -3.44 6.94
CA CYS A 132 8.08 -3.97 6.00
C CYS A 132 8.79 -5.22 6.57
N PRO A 133 8.58 -6.43 5.98
CA PRO A 133 9.17 -7.66 6.48
C PRO A 133 10.63 -7.86 6.05
N ASN A 134 11.13 -7.06 5.11
CA ASN A 134 12.38 -7.27 4.40
C ASN A 134 13.53 -6.37 4.87
N VAL A 135 13.40 -5.74 6.03
CA VAL A 135 14.45 -4.91 6.61
C VAL A 135 15.26 -5.73 7.58
N HIS A 136 16.40 -6.24 7.11
CA HIS A 136 17.41 -6.84 7.97
C HIS A 136 18.31 -5.74 8.56
N ASP A 137 17.88 -5.14 9.65
CA ASP A 137 18.82 -4.57 10.59
C ASP A 137 19.32 -5.71 11.49
N ALA A 138 20.63 -5.88 11.63
CA ALA A 138 21.21 -6.89 12.52
C ALA A 138 20.74 -6.70 13.98
N ARG A 139 20.23 -5.52 14.33
CA ARG A 139 19.59 -5.20 15.61
C ARG A 139 18.17 -5.76 15.71
N ILE A 140 17.46 -5.95 14.56
CA ILE A 140 16.11 -6.51 14.48
C ILE A 140 16.15 -8.04 14.24
N ALA A 141 17.23 -8.57 13.68
CA ALA A 141 17.39 -9.98 13.30
C ALA A 141 17.35 -10.99 14.46
N ARG A 142 17.30 -10.55 15.72
CA ARG A 142 17.19 -11.41 16.91
C ARG A 142 15.78 -11.46 17.50
N GLY A 143 14.75 -11.54 16.67
CA GLY A 143 13.38 -11.79 17.14
C GLY A 143 12.61 -10.56 17.59
N ALA A 144 13.02 -9.35 17.20
CA ALA A 144 12.17 -8.17 17.32
C ALA A 144 10.97 -8.33 16.40
N ALA A 145 9.77 -8.38 16.96
CA ALA A 145 8.53 -8.32 16.22
C ALA A 145 8.53 -7.06 15.33
N PHE A 146 8.01 -7.18 14.10
CA PHE A 146 7.78 -6.00 13.26
C PHE A 146 6.92 -4.99 14.03
N VAL A 147 7.15 -3.69 13.83
CA VAL A 147 6.36 -2.64 14.50
C VAL A 147 4.86 -2.92 14.37
N ALA A 148 4.40 -3.30 13.17
CA ALA A 148 2.99 -3.60 12.92
C ALA A 148 2.47 -4.92 13.53
N GLN A 149 3.27 -5.69 14.26
CA GLN A 149 2.83 -6.87 15.04
C GLN A 149 2.52 -6.55 16.50
N ASP A 150 2.87 -5.34 16.94
CA ASP A 150 2.71 -4.85 18.30
C ASP A 150 1.82 -3.60 18.28
N ALA A 151 0.62 -3.71 18.82
CA ALA A 151 -0.36 -2.64 18.81
C ALA A 151 0.12 -1.38 19.56
N ASP A 152 0.85 -1.55 20.66
CA ASP A 152 1.40 -0.42 21.43
C ASP A 152 2.43 0.35 20.60
N LYS A 153 3.28 -0.35 19.86
CA LYS A 153 4.25 0.26 18.94
C LYS A 153 3.56 0.94 17.77
N VAL A 154 2.52 0.33 17.19
CA VAL A 154 1.73 0.97 16.15
C VAL A 154 1.15 2.28 16.65
N ALA A 155 0.57 2.30 17.86
CA ALA A 155 0.05 3.51 18.46
C ALA A 155 1.14 4.56 18.73
N GLU A 156 2.29 4.15 19.28
CA GLU A 156 3.43 5.03 19.53
C GLU A 156 3.91 5.72 18.24
N TYR A 157 4.24 4.93 17.21
CA TYR A 157 4.72 5.45 15.93
C TYR A 157 3.69 6.37 15.27
N THR A 158 2.42 5.96 15.27
CA THR A 158 1.34 6.76 14.67
C THR A 158 1.19 8.11 15.38
N ARG A 159 1.21 8.16 16.72
CA ARG A 159 1.11 9.44 17.47
C ARG A 159 2.28 10.36 17.17
N VAL A 160 3.51 9.83 17.09
CA VAL A 160 4.70 10.63 16.81
C VAL A 160 4.65 11.19 15.38
N ILE A 161 4.24 10.38 14.39
CA ILE A 161 4.06 10.85 13.02
C ILE A 161 2.93 11.89 12.95
N ARG A 162 1.79 11.64 13.59
CA ARG A 162 0.64 12.55 13.61
C ARG A 162 1.00 13.92 14.18
N SER A 163 1.84 13.96 15.20
CA SER A 163 2.30 15.23 15.78
C SER A 163 3.17 16.08 14.86
N ALA A 164 3.78 15.46 13.84
CA ALA A 164 4.74 16.08 12.92
C ALA A 164 4.13 16.54 11.59
N THR A 165 2.89 16.16 11.27
CA THR A 165 2.23 16.51 10.00
C THR A 165 0.74 16.75 10.17
N ARG A 166 0.14 17.59 9.33
CA ARG A 166 -1.32 17.79 9.21
C ARG A 166 -1.91 17.09 7.98
N LEU A 167 -1.07 16.56 7.11
CA LEU A 167 -1.53 15.79 5.95
C LEU A 167 -2.34 14.57 6.40
N PRO A 168 -3.29 14.08 5.59
CA PRO A 168 -3.92 12.79 5.81
C PRO A 168 -2.86 11.70 6.07
N LEU A 169 -3.01 10.96 7.18
CA LEU A 169 -2.06 9.95 7.64
C LEU A 169 -2.67 8.56 7.52
N PHE A 170 -2.14 7.75 6.65
CA PHE A 170 -2.52 6.35 6.47
C PHE A 170 -1.48 5.45 7.12
N VAL A 171 -1.92 4.39 7.79
CA VAL A 171 -1.02 3.43 8.45
C VAL A 171 -1.11 2.09 7.74
N LYS A 172 0.01 1.63 7.18
CA LYS A 172 0.08 0.34 6.48
C LYS A 172 0.55 -0.77 7.37
N LEU A 173 -0.29 -1.81 7.50
CA LEU A 173 -0.10 -2.92 8.43
C LEU A 173 0.29 -4.23 7.72
N THR A 174 0.87 -5.14 8.51
CA THR A 174 1.31 -6.46 8.08
C THR A 174 0.19 -7.50 8.25
N PRO A 175 0.07 -8.48 7.33
CA PRO A 175 -0.81 -9.64 7.54
C PRO A 175 -0.21 -10.70 8.48
N ASN A 176 1.04 -10.54 8.91
CA ASN A 176 1.74 -11.54 9.72
C ASN A 176 1.42 -11.36 11.22
N VAL A 177 0.14 -11.32 11.53
CA VAL A 177 -0.44 -11.17 12.87
C VAL A 177 -1.59 -12.18 13.06
N MET A 178 -1.91 -12.51 14.31
CA MET A 178 -3.04 -13.36 14.63
C MET A 178 -4.38 -12.62 14.49
N ASN A 179 -4.42 -11.36 14.89
CA ASN A 179 -5.60 -10.51 14.86
C ASN A 179 -5.25 -9.14 14.29
N ILE A 180 -5.73 -8.85 13.09
CA ILE A 180 -5.46 -7.56 12.41
C ILE A 180 -6.22 -6.39 13.03
N CYS A 181 -7.30 -6.66 13.77
CA CYS A 181 -8.11 -5.60 14.38
C CYS A 181 -7.34 -4.86 15.47
N GLU A 182 -6.47 -5.53 16.23
CA GLU A 182 -5.71 -4.91 17.32
C GLU A 182 -4.78 -3.80 16.81
N PRO A 183 -3.83 -4.04 15.90
CA PRO A 183 -2.99 -2.97 15.38
C PRO A 183 -3.76 -1.93 14.54
N ALA A 184 -4.88 -2.33 13.92
CA ALA A 184 -5.71 -1.41 13.16
C ALA A 184 -6.43 -0.40 14.05
N LEU A 185 -7.05 -0.85 15.16
CA LEU A 185 -7.65 0.03 16.16
C LEU A 185 -6.60 0.92 16.84
N ALA A 186 -5.43 0.37 17.16
CA ALA A 186 -4.34 1.15 17.73
C ALA A 186 -3.86 2.28 16.81
N ALA A 187 -3.84 2.06 15.49
CA ALA A 187 -3.55 3.10 14.50
C ALA A 187 -4.64 4.19 14.48
N GLU A 188 -5.93 3.80 14.43
CA GLU A 188 -7.05 4.74 14.45
C GLU A 188 -7.07 5.60 15.71
N GLU A 189 -6.97 4.99 16.90
CA GLU A 189 -6.96 5.66 18.19
C GLU A 189 -5.75 6.61 18.36
N ALA A 190 -4.65 6.31 17.66
CA ALA A 190 -3.46 7.14 17.65
C ALA A 190 -3.49 8.28 16.61
N GLY A 191 -4.57 8.40 15.83
CA GLY A 191 -4.82 9.52 14.91
C GLY A 191 -4.49 9.22 13.44
N ALA A 192 -4.54 7.94 13.01
CA ALA A 192 -4.56 7.61 11.60
C ALA A 192 -5.90 8.00 10.97
N ASP A 193 -5.87 8.59 9.77
CA ASP A 193 -7.04 8.97 8.99
C ASP A 193 -7.54 7.84 8.07
N ALA A 194 -6.69 6.83 7.81
CA ALA A 194 -7.04 5.58 7.14
C ALA A 194 -6.05 4.47 7.49
N VAL A 195 -6.44 3.20 7.23
CA VAL A 195 -5.58 2.03 7.42
C VAL A 195 -5.42 1.29 6.09
N SER A 196 -4.17 0.96 5.71
CA SER A 196 -3.85 0.20 4.49
C SER A 196 -3.62 -1.27 4.82
N LEU A 197 -4.38 -2.17 4.22
CA LEU A 197 -4.36 -3.63 4.42
C LEU A 197 -4.38 -4.36 3.07
N ILE A 198 -3.43 -5.23 2.87
CA ILE A 198 -2.36 -5.77 3.67
C ILE A 198 -1.01 -5.61 2.94
N ASN A 199 0.09 -5.58 3.70
CA ASN A 199 1.41 -5.82 3.11
C ASN A 199 1.53 -7.33 2.75
N THR A 200 2.71 -7.81 2.43
CA THR A 200 2.97 -9.17 1.95
C THR A 200 3.04 -10.19 3.10
N LEU A 201 2.59 -11.42 2.84
CA LEU A 201 2.76 -12.57 3.74
C LEU A 201 4.20 -13.08 3.68
N LEU A 202 4.75 -13.47 4.82
CA LEU A 202 6.07 -14.14 4.85
C LEU A 202 5.99 -15.50 4.17
N GLY A 203 6.98 -15.78 3.33
CA GLY A 203 7.11 -17.04 2.61
C GLY A 203 8.54 -17.32 2.18
N MET A 204 8.77 -18.52 1.66
CA MET A 204 10.05 -18.90 1.07
C MET A 204 9.86 -19.80 -0.15
N ALA A 205 10.89 -19.87 -0.99
CA ALA A 205 10.99 -20.83 -2.07
C ALA A 205 12.37 -21.50 -2.05
N ILE A 206 12.38 -22.82 -2.24
CA ILE A 206 13.59 -23.64 -2.29
C ILE A 206 13.71 -24.25 -3.67
N ASP A 207 14.92 -24.23 -4.21
CA ASP A 207 15.28 -25.00 -5.40
C ASP A 207 15.63 -26.43 -4.96
N PRO A 208 14.87 -27.47 -5.35
CA PRO A 208 15.09 -28.84 -4.89
C PRO A 208 16.38 -29.44 -5.46
N GLU A 209 16.81 -29.02 -6.65
CA GLU A 209 18.02 -29.55 -7.27
C GLU A 209 19.29 -29.06 -6.57
N THR A 210 19.34 -27.76 -6.31
CA THR A 210 20.50 -27.15 -5.63
C THR A 210 20.37 -27.19 -4.10
N ARG A 211 19.18 -27.48 -3.56
CA ARG A 211 18.83 -27.48 -2.14
C ARG A 211 19.10 -26.14 -1.47
N ARG A 212 18.93 -25.04 -2.23
CA ARG A 212 19.19 -23.66 -1.77
C ARG A 212 17.93 -22.80 -1.82
N PRO A 213 17.85 -21.78 -0.94
CA PRO A 213 16.80 -20.77 -1.09
C PRO A 213 16.89 -20.05 -2.43
N ARG A 214 15.74 -19.77 -3.06
CA ARG A 214 15.69 -19.04 -4.33
C ARG A 214 15.88 -17.52 -4.14
N LEU A 215 15.69 -17.01 -2.92
CA LEU A 215 16.00 -15.62 -2.54
C LEU A 215 17.30 -15.58 -1.74
N ALA A 216 18.14 -14.56 -1.99
CA ALA A 216 19.36 -14.34 -1.21
C ALA A 216 19.09 -14.14 0.30
N ASN A 217 17.94 -13.57 0.63
CA ASN A 217 17.46 -13.35 2.00
C ASN A 217 16.79 -14.57 2.64
N ILE A 218 16.74 -15.72 1.95
CA ILE A 218 16.04 -16.94 2.36
C ILE A 218 14.52 -16.76 2.34
N VAL A 219 13.99 -15.81 3.10
CA VAL A 219 12.57 -15.46 3.23
C VAL A 219 12.28 -14.18 2.47
N GLY A 220 11.03 -14.04 1.98
CA GLY A 220 10.52 -12.84 1.35
C GLY A 220 9.04 -12.66 1.58
N GLY A 221 8.50 -11.55 1.11
CA GLY A 221 7.08 -11.26 1.13
C GLY A 221 6.37 -11.87 -0.08
N LEU A 222 5.39 -12.72 0.14
CA LEU A 222 4.49 -13.27 -0.89
C LEU A 222 3.42 -12.24 -1.24
N SER A 223 3.23 -11.99 -2.54
CA SER A 223 2.19 -11.13 -3.12
C SER A 223 1.54 -11.80 -4.34
N GLY A 224 0.48 -11.19 -4.86
CA GLY A 224 -0.27 -11.69 -6.02
C GLY A 224 -1.54 -12.45 -5.64
N PRO A 225 -2.21 -13.12 -6.60
CA PRO A 225 -3.51 -13.77 -6.39
C PRO A 225 -3.56 -14.74 -5.22
N ALA A 226 -2.44 -15.38 -4.88
CA ALA A 226 -2.35 -16.34 -3.77
C ALA A 226 -2.76 -15.74 -2.41
N ILE A 227 -2.53 -14.43 -2.18
CA ILE A 227 -2.84 -13.81 -0.89
C ILE A 227 -4.21 -13.14 -0.85
N ARG A 228 -4.94 -13.05 -1.97
CA ARG A 228 -6.23 -12.33 -2.02
C ARG A 228 -7.25 -12.81 -1.00
N PRO A 229 -7.50 -14.12 -0.80
CA PRO A 229 -8.47 -14.56 0.21
C PRO A 229 -8.10 -14.11 1.63
N VAL A 230 -6.80 -14.08 1.96
CA VAL A 230 -6.30 -13.58 3.26
C VAL A 230 -6.52 -12.08 3.38
N ALA A 231 -6.18 -11.33 2.32
CA ALA A 231 -6.34 -9.88 2.28
C ALA A 231 -7.82 -9.47 2.44
N LEU A 232 -8.73 -10.14 1.71
CA LEU A 232 -10.18 -9.92 1.82
C LEU A 232 -10.69 -10.14 3.23
N LYS A 233 -10.28 -11.25 3.86
CA LYS A 233 -10.67 -11.58 5.24
C LYS A 233 -10.19 -10.51 6.22
N MET A 234 -8.94 -10.09 6.12
CA MET A 234 -8.38 -9.06 7.00
C MET A 234 -9.00 -7.69 6.80
N VAL A 235 -9.29 -7.30 5.56
CA VAL A 235 -10.03 -6.06 5.26
C VAL A 235 -11.44 -6.11 5.85
N TRP A 236 -12.14 -7.22 5.68
CA TRP A 236 -13.48 -7.39 6.24
C TRP A 236 -13.49 -7.33 7.77
N ASP A 237 -12.53 -7.98 8.46
CA ASP A 237 -12.41 -7.90 9.92
C ASP A 237 -12.18 -6.46 10.38
N ALA A 238 -11.16 -5.80 9.81
CA ALA A 238 -10.79 -4.44 10.20
C ALA A 238 -11.91 -3.43 9.90
N ALA A 239 -12.53 -3.50 8.71
CA ALA A 239 -13.59 -2.59 8.32
C ALA A 239 -14.84 -2.66 9.24
N ARG A 240 -15.05 -3.76 9.95
CA ARG A 240 -16.17 -3.92 10.90
C ARG A 240 -15.95 -3.18 12.22
N VAL A 241 -14.72 -2.95 12.59
CA VAL A 241 -14.36 -2.33 13.88
C VAL A 241 -13.86 -0.90 13.72
N LEU A 242 -13.28 -0.55 12.56
CA LEU A 242 -12.77 0.78 12.27
C LEU A 242 -13.89 1.75 11.87
N LYS A 243 -13.72 3.01 12.24
CA LYS A 243 -14.50 4.18 11.80
C LYS A 243 -13.82 4.87 10.60
N VAL A 244 -12.48 4.82 10.56
CA VAL A 244 -11.70 5.39 9.44
C VAL A 244 -11.74 4.49 8.20
N PRO A 245 -11.55 5.06 6.99
CA PRO A 245 -11.48 4.31 5.73
C PRO A 245 -10.41 3.22 5.74
N VAL A 246 -10.63 2.16 4.95
CA VAL A 246 -9.67 1.09 4.71
C VAL A 246 -9.26 1.09 3.23
N ILE A 247 -7.95 1.06 2.98
CA ILE A 247 -7.36 0.82 1.66
C ILE A 247 -7.07 -0.66 1.52
N GLY A 248 -7.84 -1.35 0.68
CA GLY A 248 -7.68 -2.79 0.46
C GLY A 248 -6.61 -3.09 -0.60
N MET A 249 -5.68 -4.02 -0.31
CA MET A 249 -4.69 -4.49 -1.28
C MET A 249 -4.27 -5.94 -1.03
N GLY A 250 -3.89 -6.61 -2.11
CA GLY A 250 -3.41 -8.00 -2.08
C GLY A 250 -4.11 -8.85 -3.12
N GLY A 251 -3.44 -9.15 -4.23
CA GLY A 251 -3.92 -10.03 -5.28
C GLY A 251 -4.99 -9.46 -6.22
N ILE A 252 -5.17 -8.14 -6.25
CA ILE A 252 -6.07 -7.47 -7.20
C ILE A 252 -5.43 -7.52 -8.59
N CYS A 253 -6.10 -8.20 -9.52
CA CYS A 253 -5.67 -8.34 -10.92
C CYS A 253 -6.67 -7.70 -11.89
N GLU A 254 -7.94 -7.66 -11.53
CA GLU A 254 -9.05 -7.15 -12.36
C GLU A 254 -10.10 -6.45 -11.50
N ALA A 255 -11.06 -5.81 -12.16
CA ALA A 255 -12.13 -5.07 -11.46
C ALA A 255 -12.98 -5.95 -10.54
N ALA A 256 -13.25 -7.20 -10.92
CA ALA A 256 -14.01 -8.13 -10.07
C ALA A 256 -13.30 -8.36 -8.72
N ASP A 257 -11.98 -8.36 -8.70
CA ASP A 257 -11.21 -8.46 -7.45
C ASP A 257 -11.40 -7.20 -6.60
N ALA A 258 -11.28 -6.01 -7.22
CA ALA A 258 -11.48 -4.73 -6.53
C ALA A 258 -12.90 -4.62 -5.93
N ILE A 259 -13.91 -5.05 -6.67
CA ILE A 259 -15.30 -5.07 -6.18
C ILE A 259 -15.42 -5.93 -4.92
N GLN A 260 -14.76 -7.09 -4.85
CA GLN A 260 -14.76 -7.93 -3.64
C GLN A 260 -14.23 -7.15 -2.42
N PHE A 261 -13.18 -6.34 -2.60
CA PHE A 261 -12.64 -5.51 -1.52
C PHE A 261 -13.63 -4.43 -1.07
N PHE A 262 -14.35 -3.77 -2.00
CA PHE A 262 -15.40 -2.80 -1.62
C PHE A 262 -16.52 -3.50 -0.84
N LEU A 263 -17.01 -4.64 -1.31
CA LEU A 263 -18.04 -5.41 -0.61
C LEU A 263 -17.57 -5.84 0.79
N ALA A 264 -16.28 -6.18 0.95
CA ALA A 264 -15.68 -6.50 2.25
C ALA A 264 -15.50 -5.27 3.16
N GLY A 265 -15.54 -4.04 2.61
CA GLY A 265 -15.51 -2.81 3.39
C GLY A 265 -14.34 -1.88 3.10
N ALA A 266 -13.53 -2.14 2.10
CA ALA A 266 -12.54 -1.17 1.63
C ALA A 266 -13.23 0.05 1.01
N THR A 267 -12.69 1.24 1.28
CA THR A 267 -13.11 2.50 0.65
C THR A 267 -12.31 2.76 -0.64
N ALA A 268 -11.05 2.36 -0.63
CA ALA A 268 -10.14 2.42 -1.77
C ALA A 268 -9.42 1.09 -1.94
N VAL A 269 -8.82 0.88 -3.13
CA VAL A 269 -8.03 -0.31 -3.43
C VAL A 269 -6.67 0.07 -4.03
N ALA A 270 -5.64 -0.74 -3.78
CA ALA A 270 -4.33 -0.56 -4.36
C ALA A 270 -3.91 -1.77 -5.21
N VAL A 271 -3.64 -1.52 -6.51
CA VAL A 271 -3.11 -2.53 -7.44
C VAL A 271 -1.61 -2.68 -7.20
N GLY A 272 -1.17 -3.89 -6.91
CA GLY A 272 0.23 -4.19 -6.58
C GLY A 272 0.98 -4.94 -7.68
N SER A 273 1.42 -6.15 -7.38
CA SER A 273 2.29 -6.98 -8.23
C SER A 273 1.75 -7.27 -9.64
N MET A 274 0.44 -7.10 -9.88
CA MET A 274 -0.13 -7.23 -11.22
C MET A 274 0.45 -6.20 -12.20
N SER A 275 0.85 -5.02 -11.72
CA SER A 275 1.50 -3.98 -12.54
C SER A 275 2.80 -4.47 -13.21
N PHE A 276 3.49 -5.47 -12.66
CA PHE A 276 4.68 -6.04 -13.29
C PHE A 276 4.35 -6.93 -14.50
N ARG A 277 3.17 -7.57 -14.50
CA ARG A 277 2.72 -8.40 -15.62
C ARG A 277 1.92 -7.60 -16.64
N GLN A 278 1.16 -6.65 -16.17
CA GLN A 278 0.25 -5.80 -16.94
C GLN A 278 0.38 -4.37 -16.44
N PRO A 279 1.23 -3.56 -17.09
CA PRO A 279 1.53 -2.19 -16.61
C PRO A 279 0.31 -1.28 -16.50
N ASP A 280 -0.72 -1.47 -17.34
CA ASP A 280 -1.99 -0.74 -17.35
C ASP A 280 -3.08 -1.35 -16.44
N ALA A 281 -2.73 -2.33 -15.59
CA ALA A 281 -3.70 -3.05 -14.76
C ALA A 281 -4.58 -2.10 -13.91
N ALA A 282 -3.97 -1.07 -13.31
CA ALA A 282 -4.71 -0.11 -12.49
C ALA A 282 -5.76 0.66 -13.31
N ALA A 283 -5.43 1.09 -14.54
CA ALA A 283 -6.38 1.74 -15.44
C ALA A 283 -7.53 0.81 -15.82
N ARG A 284 -7.22 -0.44 -16.14
CA ARG A 284 -8.26 -1.45 -16.45
C ARG A 284 -9.18 -1.74 -15.26
N VAL A 285 -8.63 -1.72 -14.04
CA VAL A 285 -9.43 -1.88 -12.82
C VAL A 285 -10.40 -0.71 -12.69
N ILE A 286 -9.97 0.55 -12.94
CA ILE A 286 -10.84 1.73 -12.93
C ILE A 286 -11.98 1.58 -13.95
N ASP A 287 -11.63 1.29 -15.22
CA ASP A 287 -12.62 1.13 -16.31
C ASP A 287 -13.60 -0.01 -15.99
N GLY A 288 -13.12 -1.10 -15.42
CA GLY A 288 -13.94 -2.25 -15.06
C GLY A 288 -14.85 -2.00 -13.85
N ILE A 289 -14.45 -1.18 -12.88
CA ILE A 289 -15.31 -0.73 -11.76
C ILE A 289 -16.46 0.12 -12.34
N GLU A 290 -16.14 1.07 -13.20
CA GLU A 290 -17.17 1.90 -13.87
C GLU A 290 -18.18 1.06 -14.65
N ALA A 291 -17.69 0.07 -15.43
CA ALA A 291 -18.52 -0.86 -16.18
C ALA A 291 -19.41 -1.74 -15.26
N TYR A 292 -18.87 -2.20 -14.12
CA TYR A 292 -19.64 -2.94 -13.12
C TYR A 292 -20.77 -2.08 -12.55
N MET A 293 -20.47 -0.84 -12.14
CA MET A 293 -21.46 0.06 -11.57
C MET A 293 -22.60 0.37 -12.56
N LYS A 294 -22.27 0.64 -13.83
CA LYS A 294 -23.28 0.85 -14.89
C LYS A 294 -24.18 -0.39 -15.05
N ARG A 295 -23.60 -1.60 -15.07
CA ARG A 295 -24.34 -2.87 -15.23
C ARG A 295 -25.26 -3.16 -14.06
N HIS A 296 -24.87 -2.75 -12.84
CA HIS A 296 -25.63 -2.99 -11.61
C HIS A 296 -26.46 -1.80 -11.14
N ASN A 297 -26.55 -0.72 -11.93
CA ASN A 297 -27.25 0.52 -11.59
C ASN A 297 -26.80 1.13 -10.25
N VAL A 298 -25.49 1.11 -10.00
CA VAL A 298 -24.86 1.74 -8.83
C VAL A 298 -24.41 3.14 -9.24
N GLU A 299 -24.99 4.17 -8.65
CA GLU A 299 -24.69 5.58 -9.02
C GLU A 299 -23.40 6.09 -8.37
N ASN A 300 -23.07 5.62 -7.16
CA ASN A 300 -21.89 6.04 -6.41
C ASN A 300 -21.13 4.83 -5.89
N VAL A 301 -19.80 4.82 -6.08
CA VAL A 301 -18.93 3.70 -5.65
C VAL A 301 -18.99 3.46 -4.14
N ALA A 302 -19.22 4.50 -3.34
CA ALA A 302 -19.38 4.37 -1.89
C ALA A 302 -20.57 3.47 -1.51
N ALA A 303 -21.59 3.34 -2.37
CA ALA A 303 -22.71 2.43 -2.15
C ALA A 303 -22.36 0.95 -2.25
N LEU A 304 -21.14 0.60 -2.69
CA LEU A 304 -20.64 -0.78 -2.68
C LEU A 304 -19.97 -1.16 -1.36
N VAL A 305 -19.55 -0.16 -0.58
CA VAL A 305 -18.74 -0.39 0.63
C VAL A 305 -19.55 -1.08 1.73
N LYS A 306 -19.03 -2.20 2.26
CA LYS A 306 -19.66 -3.01 3.34
C LYS A 306 -21.03 -3.62 2.95
N THR A 307 -21.28 -3.88 1.67
CA THR A 307 -22.57 -4.41 1.20
C THR A 307 -22.55 -5.90 0.86
N MET A 308 -21.55 -6.63 1.32
CA MET A 308 -21.53 -8.09 1.19
C MET A 308 -22.79 -8.70 1.82
N ARG A 309 -23.53 -9.50 1.02
CA ARG A 309 -24.70 -10.23 1.50
C ARG A 309 -24.24 -11.54 2.16
N VAL A 310 -24.74 -11.84 3.35
CA VAL A 310 -24.45 -13.04 4.16
C VAL A 310 -25.70 -13.90 4.21
#